data_a52d333033a3c3056243c4bb42530f45
#
_entry.id   a52d333033a3c3056243c4bb42530f45
#
_cell.length_a   1.000
_cell.length_b   1.000
_cell.length_c   1.000
_cell.angle_alpha   90.00
_cell.angle_beta   90.00
_cell.angle_gamma   90.00
#
_symmetry.space_group_name_H-M   'P 1'
#
loop_
_entity.id
_entity.type
_entity.pdbx_description
1 polymer ?
#
loop_
_entity_poly.entity_id
_entity_poly.type
_entity_poly.pdbx_seq_one_letter_code
_entity_poly.pdbx_strand_id
1 'polypeptide(L)'
;MAMALNLKPTISMSLTPFLTSPPFSLKTQNSSLFFNRIPSTIQTHKTSFPLRTCTNSQFCSTRRLFLPSVSGIWDAITGGNNPREAVAAIRGGMVLFRQGDVAGSVAEFDKAIELDPRQKAYLWQRGLSLYYLDRFEEGAEQFRIDVAQNPNDTEESIWCFLCEAQLYGVKEARERFLEVGQDPRPVMREAYNMFKDGGDPEKLADAFKNGRDSDYFYASLYAGLYYEAQKKLDEAKVHILAAYQSSYGQRSDDYMASLAKVHCVCRNWRSD
;
A
#
# COMPACT_ATOMS: atom_id res chain seq x y z
N MET A 1 -68.07 -16.92 -28.48
CA MET A 1 -68.23 -16.27 -29.79
C MET A 1 -67.74 -14.86 -29.69
N ALA A 2 -66.70 -14.54 -30.37
CA ALA A 2 -66.19 -13.30 -30.95
C ALA A 2 -64.69 -13.20 -30.77
N MET A 3 -63.99 -13.35 -31.89
CA MET A 3 -62.60 -13.02 -32.16
C MET A 3 -62.41 -11.53 -32.18
N ALA A 4 -61.20 -11.07 -31.77
CA ALA A 4 -60.63 -9.83 -32.26
C ALA A 4 -59.13 -9.87 -32.16
N LEU A 5 -58.57 -9.90 -33.18
CA LEU A 5 -57.51 -9.45 -34.07
C LEU A 5 -56.37 -8.65 -33.43
N ASN A 6 -55.18 -9.20 -33.72
CA ASN A 6 -53.85 -8.62 -33.70
C ASN A 6 -53.72 -7.31 -34.50
N LEU A 7 -52.93 -6.37 -33.94
CA LEU A 7 -52.20 -5.38 -34.73
C LEU A 7 -50.85 -5.11 -34.09
N LYS A 8 -49.79 -5.45 -34.85
CA LYS A 8 -48.38 -5.01 -34.60
C LYS A 8 -48.22 -3.59 -35.18
N PRO A 9 -47.40 -2.75 -34.56
CA PRO A 9 -46.80 -1.61 -35.30
C PRO A 9 -45.35 -1.88 -35.66
N THR A 10 -45.07 -1.46 -36.84
CA THR A 10 -43.88 -1.51 -37.67
C THR A 10 -42.78 -0.61 -37.13
N ILE A 11 -41.55 -1.13 -37.17
CA ILE A 11 -40.30 -0.45 -36.83
C ILE A 11 -39.91 0.48 -37.98
N SER A 12 -39.66 1.75 -37.71
CA SER A 12 -38.97 2.68 -38.60
C SER A 12 -37.53 2.82 -38.18
N MET A 13 -36.59 2.42 -39.03
CA MET A 13 -35.16 2.67 -38.92
C MET A 13 -34.87 4.11 -39.37
N SER A 14 -34.20 4.88 -38.52
CA SER A 14 -33.56 6.12 -38.93
C SER A 14 -32.03 5.94 -38.79
N LEU A 15 -31.36 6.00 -39.92
CA LEU A 15 -29.91 6.10 -40.08
C LEU A 15 -29.49 7.56 -39.94
N THR A 16 -28.54 7.85 -39.06
CA THR A 16 -27.74 9.09 -39.10
C THR A 16 -26.26 8.81 -38.75
N PRO A 17 -25.33 9.65 -39.23
CA PRO A 17 -24.03 9.16 -39.70
C PRO A 17 -22.89 9.30 -38.67
N PHE A 18 -21.86 8.52 -38.96
CA PHE A 18 -20.54 8.50 -38.33
C PHE A 18 -19.91 9.88 -38.22
N LEU A 19 -19.51 10.25 -36.99
CA LEU A 19 -18.50 11.27 -36.72
C LEU A 19 -17.29 10.58 -36.12
N THR A 20 -16.22 10.57 -36.88
CA THR A 20 -14.88 10.12 -36.52
C THR A 20 -14.27 11.05 -35.49
N SER A 21 -13.87 10.51 -34.35
CA SER A 21 -13.01 11.19 -33.38
C SER A 21 -11.60 10.59 -33.41
N PRO A 22 -10.54 11.38 -33.21
CA PRO A 22 -9.15 10.94 -33.38
C PRO A 22 -8.66 10.09 -32.18
N PRO A 23 -7.57 9.32 -32.37
CA PRO A 23 -7.09 8.40 -31.35
C PRO A 23 -6.43 9.14 -30.18
N PHE A 24 -6.99 9.03 -28.98
CA PHE A 24 -6.32 9.42 -27.76
C PHE A 24 -5.21 8.43 -27.44
N SER A 25 -3.99 8.95 -27.41
CA SER A 25 -2.79 8.29 -26.92
C SER A 25 -2.94 7.96 -25.44
N LEU A 26 -3.02 6.68 -25.13
CA LEU A 26 -2.95 6.15 -23.76
C LEU A 26 -1.51 6.33 -23.25
N LYS A 27 -1.28 7.36 -22.44
CA LYS A 27 -0.15 7.37 -21.50
C LYS A 27 -0.51 6.43 -20.36
N THR A 28 0.14 5.29 -20.32
CA THR A 28 0.23 4.43 -19.16
C THR A 28 0.83 5.23 -18.01
N GLN A 29 0.01 5.62 -17.05
CA GLN A 29 0.49 6.07 -15.75
C GLN A 29 0.68 4.81 -14.89
N ASN A 30 1.92 4.36 -14.82
CA ASN A 30 2.38 3.54 -13.73
C ASN A 30 2.25 4.37 -12.44
N SER A 31 1.38 3.97 -11.55
CA SER A 31 1.38 4.43 -10.17
C SER A 31 2.53 3.75 -9.43
N SER A 32 3.74 4.18 -9.76
CA SER A 32 4.93 3.92 -8.99
C SER A 32 5.12 5.08 -8.01
N LEU A 33 5.00 4.79 -6.72
CA LEU A 33 5.69 5.41 -5.60
C LEU A 33 6.09 6.88 -5.82
N PHE A 34 5.36 7.81 -5.22
CA PHE A 34 5.84 9.16 -5.02
C PHE A 34 7.08 9.16 -4.11
N PHE A 35 8.22 8.79 -4.68
CA PHE A 35 9.51 9.23 -4.16
C PHE A 35 9.80 10.59 -4.77
N ASN A 36 9.65 11.66 -3.99
CA ASN A 36 10.19 12.97 -4.33
C ASN A 36 11.68 12.81 -4.62
N ARG A 37 12.06 12.93 -5.91
CA ARG A 37 13.43 13.09 -6.33
C ARG A 37 13.94 14.44 -5.80
N ILE A 38 14.85 14.40 -4.86
CA ILE A 38 15.72 15.52 -4.52
C ILE A 38 16.76 15.62 -5.65
N PRO A 39 16.90 16.75 -6.35
CA PRO A 39 17.95 16.91 -7.35
C PRO A 39 19.29 17.04 -6.64
N SER A 40 20.15 16.04 -6.81
CA SER A 40 21.56 16.12 -6.45
C SER A 40 22.36 16.75 -7.60
N THR A 41 22.53 18.05 -7.56
CA THR A 41 23.55 18.73 -8.36
C THR A 41 24.60 19.27 -7.40
N ILE A 42 25.63 18.49 -7.14
CA ILE A 42 26.87 18.99 -6.54
C ILE A 42 27.88 19.06 -7.66
N GLN A 43 28.12 20.27 -8.19
CA GLN A 43 29.27 20.59 -9.00
C GLN A 43 30.49 20.63 -8.09
N THR A 44 31.44 19.74 -8.34
CA THR A 44 32.77 19.78 -7.73
C THR A 44 33.64 20.79 -8.51
N HIS A 45 33.85 21.96 -7.94
CA HIS A 45 34.93 22.84 -8.36
C HIS A 45 36.23 22.37 -7.71
N LYS A 46 37.14 21.85 -8.54
CA LYS A 46 38.55 21.68 -8.19
C LYS A 46 39.23 23.05 -8.22
N THR A 47 39.62 23.57 -7.07
CA THR A 47 40.60 24.65 -6.97
C THR A 47 41.83 24.11 -6.28
N SER A 48 42.90 24.00 -7.05
CA SER A 48 44.25 23.73 -6.60
C SER A 48 44.86 25.03 -6.02
N PHE A 49 45.40 24.96 -4.81
CA PHE A 49 46.30 25.98 -4.27
C PHE A 49 47.58 25.33 -3.76
N PRO A 50 48.74 26.04 -3.91
CA PRO A 50 50.07 25.46 -3.81
C PRO A 50 50.55 25.39 -2.34
N LEU A 51 51.45 24.42 -2.15
CA LEU A 51 52.22 24.23 -0.90
C LEU A 51 53.12 25.48 -0.66
N ARG A 52 53.04 26.01 0.56
CA ARG A 52 54.14 26.79 1.17
C ARG A 52 54.55 26.12 2.45
N THR A 53 55.76 25.60 2.45
CA THR A 53 56.54 25.22 3.61
C THR A 53 56.94 26.44 4.40
N CYS A 54 56.73 26.43 5.72
CA CYS A 54 57.50 27.22 6.68
C CYS A 54 57.61 26.47 8.00
N THR A 55 58.86 26.29 8.38
CA THR A 55 59.38 25.70 9.59
C THR A 55 59.25 26.65 10.79
N ASN A 56 59.25 26.01 11.95
CA ASN A 56 59.69 26.40 13.31
C ASN A 56 58.67 26.78 14.36
N SER A 57 58.60 25.84 15.26
CA SER A 57 58.66 25.93 16.77
C SER A 57 57.95 27.06 17.47
N GLN A 58 56.98 26.70 18.33
CA GLN A 58 57.12 26.86 19.77
C GLN A 58 55.95 26.19 20.50
N PHE A 59 56.26 25.42 21.54
CA PHE A 59 55.30 24.82 22.49
C PHE A 59 54.50 25.90 23.18
N CYS A 60 53.19 25.92 23.04
CA CYS A 60 52.29 26.55 23.95
C CYS A 60 51.16 25.62 24.24
N SER A 61 51.22 24.99 25.44
CA SER A 61 50.22 24.07 25.94
C SER A 61 49.01 24.91 26.40
N THR A 62 48.08 25.12 25.48
CA THR A 62 46.75 25.57 25.84
C THR A 62 45.79 24.38 25.87
N ARG A 63 45.37 23.95 27.03
CA ARG A 63 44.25 23.04 27.21
C ARG A 63 43.05 23.64 26.47
N ARG A 64 42.76 23.14 25.29
CA ARG A 64 41.47 23.38 24.61
C ARG A 64 40.43 22.64 25.44
N LEU A 65 39.62 23.36 26.18
CA LEU A 65 38.34 22.89 26.68
C LEU A 65 37.51 22.59 25.45
N PHE A 66 37.30 21.31 25.17
CA PHE A 66 36.29 20.86 24.23
C PHE A 66 34.93 21.22 24.84
N LEU A 67 34.39 22.38 24.50
CA LEU A 67 32.98 22.65 24.67
C LEU A 67 32.25 21.77 23.65
N PRO A 68 31.34 20.87 24.11
CA PRO A 68 30.50 20.15 23.17
C PRO A 68 29.73 21.18 22.34
N SER A 69 29.70 20.98 21.02
CA SER A 69 28.99 21.89 20.14
C SER A 69 27.53 21.97 20.58
N VAL A 70 27.00 23.19 20.66
CA VAL A 70 25.63 23.45 21.14
C VAL A 70 24.58 22.72 20.29
N SER A 71 24.88 22.39 19.04
CA SER A 71 24.04 21.57 18.18
C SER A 71 23.76 20.16 18.73
N GLY A 72 24.77 19.50 19.32
CA GLY A 72 24.57 18.16 19.90
C GLY A 72 23.69 18.15 21.16
N ILE A 73 23.59 19.28 21.88
CA ILE A 73 22.72 19.38 23.04
C ILE A 73 21.26 19.64 22.62
N TRP A 74 21.05 20.39 21.56
CA TRP A 74 19.71 20.61 21.02
C TRP A 74 19.14 19.33 20.39
N ASP A 75 19.94 18.54 19.66
CA ASP A 75 19.54 17.23 19.13
C ASP A 75 19.17 16.23 20.26
N ALA A 76 19.87 16.27 21.39
CA ALA A 76 19.56 15.45 22.56
C ALA A 76 18.31 15.91 23.34
N ILE A 77 17.95 17.20 23.26
CA ILE A 77 16.79 17.78 23.97
C ILE A 77 15.53 17.76 23.09
N THR A 78 15.68 17.84 21.76
CA THR A 78 14.55 17.90 20.81
C THR A 78 14.18 16.53 20.24
N GLY A 79 14.84 15.43 20.67
CA GLY A 79 14.66 14.10 20.07
C GLY A 79 14.93 14.24 18.56
N GLY A 80 16.22 14.34 18.19
CA GLY A 80 16.62 14.74 16.84
C GLY A 80 15.91 13.94 15.77
N ASN A 81 15.03 14.58 15.01
CA ASN A 81 14.48 14.01 13.80
C ASN A 81 15.63 13.55 12.91
N ASN A 82 15.79 12.23 12.75
CA ASN A 82 16.76 11.66 11.83
C ASN A 82 16.05 11.06 10.61
N PRO A 83 15.64 11.88 9.62
CA PRO A 83 14.85 11.43 8.49
C PRO A 83 15.55 10.36 7.66
N ARG A 84 16.89 10.36 7.63
CA ARG A 84 17.67 9.37 6.87
C ARG A 84 17.60 7.99 7.52
N GLU A 85 17.74 7.94 8.84
CA GLU A 85 17.61 6.69 9.59
C GLU A 85 16.16 6.21 9.62
N ALA A 86 15.18 7.11 9.72
CA ALA A 86 13.77 6.76 9.61
C ALA A 86 13.46 6.08 8.27
N VAL A 87 13.94 6.64 7.16
CA VAL A 87 13.78 6.02 5.82
C VAL A 87 14.49 4.66 5.74
N ALA A 88 15.67 4.51 6.35
CA ALA A 88 16.35 3.22 6.40
C ALA A 88 15.57 2.18 7.19
N ALA A 89 15.01 2.56 8.34
CA ALA A 89 14.14 1.70 9.15
C ALA A 89 12.87 1.30 8.39
N ILE A 90 12.21 2.22 7.67
CA ILE A 90 11.05 1.90 6.81
C ILE A 90 11.42 0.83 5.78
N ARG A 91 12.55 0.99 5.09
CA ARG A 91 13.02 0.00 4.12
C ARG A 91 13.31 -1.35 4.77
N GLY A 92 13.93 -1.33 5.96
CA GLY A 92 14.17 -2.52 6.77
C GLY A 92 12.87 -3.25 7.09
N GLY A 93 11.86 -2.53 7.58
CA GLY A 93 10.54 -3.07 7.87
C GLY A 93 9.86 -3.70 6.65
N MET A 94 9.92 -3.03 5.50
CA MET A 94 9.38 -3.58 4.24
C MET A 94 10.10 -4.88 3.82
N VAL A 95 11.41 -4.98 4.00
CA VAL A 95 12.18 -6.18 3.67
C VAL A 95 11.83 -7.33 4.60
N LEU A 96 11.77 -7.06 5.92
CA LEU A 96 11.40 -8.07 6.92
C LEU A 96 9.98 -8.62 6.69
N PHE A 97 9.02 -7.76 6.36
CA PHE A 97 7.69 -8.20 6.00
C PHE A 97 7.70 -9.16 4.81
N ARG A 98 8.39 -8.81 3.71
CA ARG A 98 8.52 -9.68 2.52
C ARG A 98 9.18 -11.02 2.82
N GLN A 99 10.00 -11.08 3.86
CA GLN A 99 10.63 -12.32 4.35
C GLN A 99 9.72 -13.14 5.27
N GLY A 100 8.57 -12.59 5.68
CA GLY A 100 7.63 -13.19 6.62
C GLY A 100 7.96 -12.90 8.10
N ASP A 101 8.99 -12.11 8.38
CA ASP A 101 9.26 -11.61 9.74
C ASP A 101 8.40 -10.37 10.02
N VAL A 102 7.12 -10.64 10.33
CA VAL A 102 6.12 -9.61 10.57
C VAL A 102 6.42 -8.84 11.87
N ALA A 103 6.91 -9.52 12.90
CA ALA A 103 7.24 -8.89 14.18
C ALA A 103 8.43 -7.94 14.05
N GLY A 104 9.49 -8.37 13.39
CA GLY A 104 10.64 -7.53 13.06
C GLY A 104 10.25 -6.34 12.17
N SER A 105 9.32 -6.55 11.25
CA SER A 105 8.78 -5.49 10.39
C SER A 105 8.11 -4.37 11.21
N VAL A 106 7.24 -4.70 12.16
CA VAL A 106 6.60 -3.71 13.04
C VAL A 106 7.65 -2.97 13.88
N ALA A 107 8.64 -3.68 14.43
CA ALA A 107 9.69 -3.05 15.23
C ALA A 107 10.49 -1.99 14.44
N GLU A 108 10.82 -2.27 13.18
CA GLU A 108 11.49 -1.30 12.30
C GLU A 108 10.58 -0.12 11.91
N PHE A 109 9.27 -0.33 11.69
CA PHE A 109 8.34 0.77 11.46
C PHE A 109 8.14 1.63 12.70
N ASP A 110 8.03 1.03 13.90
CA ASP A 110 7.94 1.77 15.16
C ASP A 110 9.20 2.61 15.41
N LYS A 111 10.38 2.05 15.16
CA LYS A 111 11.65 2.78 15.18
C LYS A 111 11.66 3.96 14.18
N ALA A 112 11.10 3.78 12.99
CA ALA A 112 11.00 4.87 12.03
C ALA A 112 10.13 6.03 12.56
N ILE A 113 9.04 5.72 13.27
CA ILE A 113 8.17 6.70 13.91
C ILE A 113 8.89 7.41 15.06
N GLU A 114 9.68 6.69 15.87
CA GLU A 114 10.50 7.29 16.92
C GLU A 114 11.54 8.26 16.35
N LEU A 115 12.17 7.90 15.24
CA LEU A 115 13.17 8.73 14.56
C LEU A 115 12.55 9.94 13.82
N ASP A 116 11.36 9.79 13.26
CA ASP A 116 10.61 10.85 12.61
C ASP A 116 9.10 10.61 12.76
N PRO A 117 8.44 11.20 13.77
CA PRO A 117 7.00 10.98 14.03
C PRO A 117 6.07 11.30 12.87
N ARG A 118 6.51 12.14 11.92
CA ARG A 118 5.72 12.48 10.73
C ARG A 118 5.52 11.28 9.80
N GLN A 119 6.40 10.27 9.87
CA GLN A 119 6.27 9.05 9.06
C GLN A 119 5.02 8.26 9.39
N LYS A 120 4.52 8.33 10.63
CA LYS A 120 3.32 7.59 11.05
C LYS A 120 2.13 7.79 10.13
N ALA A 121 1.99 8.99 9.56
CA ALA A 121 0.87 9.35 8.69
C ALA A 121 0.88 8.66 7.31
N TYR A 122 1.94 7.92 6.97
CA TYR A 122 2.15 7.34 5.64
C TYR A 122 2.62 5.88 5.69
N LEU A 123 2.49 5.21 6.84
CA LEU A 123 3.01 3.85 7.06
C LEU A 123 1.90 2.78 6.98
N TRP A 124 1.15 2.74 5.88
CA TRP A 124 0.15 1.70 5.63
C TRP A 124 0.76 0.29 5.70
N GLN A 125 2.04 0.11 5.34
CA GLN A 125 2.76 -1.15 5.47
C GLN A 125 2.86 -1.62 6.94
N ARG A 126 2.96 -0.67 7.89
CA ARG A 126 2.88 -0.97 9.32
C ARG A 126 1.49 -1.51 9.68
N GLY A 127 0.43 -0.92 9.12
CA GLY A 127 -0.94 -1.39 9.30
C GLY A 127 -1.11 -2.85 8.84
N LEU A 128 -0.56 -3.21 7.67
CA LEU A 128 -0.54 -4.59 7.19
C LEU A 128 0.20 -5.53 8.16
N SER A 129 1.37 -5.11 8.64
CA SER A 129 2.14 -5.92 9.60
C SER A 129 1.39 -6.11 10.91
N LEU A 130 0.72 -5.08 11.41
CA LEU A 130 -0.13 -5.16 12.61
C LEU A 130 -1.30 -6.14 12.42
N TYR A 131 -1.93 -6.16 11.24
CA TYR A 131 -2.98 -7.12 10.92
C TYR A 131 -2.51 -8.57 11.08
N TYR A 132 -1.32 -8.91 10.59
CA TYR A 132 -0.76 -10.26 10.69
C TYR A 132 -0.20 -10.62 12.08
N LEU A 133 -0.11 -9.65 12.99
CA LEU A 133 0.19 -9.87 14.41
C LEU A 133 -1.07 -9.88 15.28
N ASP A 134 -2.26 -9.91 14.69
CA ASP A 134 -3.55 -9.84 15.36
C ASP A 134 -3.72 -8.56 16.23
N ARG A 135 -2.93 -7.51 15.94
CA ARG A 135 -3.03 -6.17 16.59
C ARG A 135 -4.02 -5.30 15.81
N PHE A 136 -5.26 -5.76 15.73
CA PHE A 136 -6.27 -5.21 14.81
C PHE A 136 -6.67 -3.78 15.15
N GLU A 137 -6.78 -3.40 16.45
CA GLU A 137 -7.08 -2.02 16.85
C GLU A 137 -6.05 -1.03 16.31
N GLU A 138 -4.77 -1.37 16.49
CA GLU A 138 -3.67 -0.52 16.04
C GLU A 138 -3.56 -0.49 14.51
N GLY A 139 -3.85 -1.62 13.86
CA GLY A 139 -3.92 -1.71 12.40
C GLY A 139 -5.02 -0.81 11.84
N ALA A 140 -6.24 -0.90 12.38
CA ALA A 140 -7.35 -0.04 11.98
C ALA A 140 -7.05 1.45 12.20
N GLU A 141 -6.42 1.80 13.32
CA GLU A 141 -6.01 3.18 13.60
C GLU A 141 -4.96 3.67 12.59
N GLN A 142 -3.98 2.83 12.24
CA GLN A 142 -2.97 3.16 11.23
C GLN A 142 -3.65 3.47 9.89
N PHE A 143 -4.56 2.63 9.42
CA PHE A 143 -5.26 2.85 8.14
C PHE A 143 -6.19 4.07 8.17
N ARG A 144 -6.82 4.40 9.30
CA ARG A 144 -7.58 5.66 9.43
C ARG A 144 -6.68 6.90 9.28
N ILE A 145 -5.49 6.86 9.86
CA ILE A 145 -4.52 7.94 9.74
C ILE A 145 -4.07 8.09 8.27
N ASP A 146 -3.78 6.97 7.58
CA ASP A 146 -3.36 6.97 6.18
C ASP A 146 -4.48 7.50 5.27
N VAL A 147 -5.72 7.03 5.41
CA VAL A 147 -6.88 7.53 4.65
C VAL A 147 -7.13 9.04 4.88
N ALA A 148 -6.88 9.54 6.09
CA ALA A 148 -6.98 10.97 6.36
C ALA A 148 -5.95 11.80 5.57
N GLN A 149 -4.79 11.22 5.20
CA GLN A 149 -3.80 11.86 4.34
C GLN A 149 -4.10 11.64 2.84
N ASN A 150 -4.62 10.47 2.48
CA ASN A 150 -4.96 10.10 1.11
C ASN A 150 -6.42 9.62 1.01
N PRO A 151 -7.39 10.55 0.91
CA PRO A 151 -8.82 10.20 0.93
C PRO A 151 -9.31 9.50 -0.35
N ASN A 152 -8.41 9.10 -1.23
CA ASN A 152 -8.71 8.32 -2.43
C ASN A 152 -8.12 6.90 -2.37
N ASP A 153 -7.53 6.50 -1.24
CA ASP A 153 -6.91 5.19 -1.14
C ASP A 153 -7.91 4.10 -0.76
N THR A 154 -8.26 3.34 -1.79
CA THR A 154 -9.21 2.23 -1.70
C THR A 154 -8.66 1.07 -0.87
N GLU A 155 -7.36 0.78 -0.98
CA GLU A 155 -6.75 -0.37 -0.32
C GLU A 155 -6.73 -0.18 1.19
N GLU A 156 -6.35 0.99 1.68
CA GLU A 156 -6.31 1.32 3.10
C GLU A 156 -7.70 1.34 3.73
N SER A 157 -8.72 1.79 2.99
CA SER A 157 -10.11 1.69 3.41
C SER A 157 -10.54 0.22 3.62
N ILE A 158 -10.22 -0.65 2.67
CA ILE A 158 -10.51 -2.09 2.77
C ILE A 158 -9.75 -2.73 3.94
N TRP A 159 -8.46 -2.40 4.12
CA TRP A 159 -7.67 -2.94 5.22
C TRP A 159 -8.13 -2.46 6.59
N CYS A 160 -8.64 -1.23 6.71
CA CYS A 160 -9.31 -0.78 7.91
C CYS A 160 -10.52 -1.66 8.22
N PHE A 161 -11.38 -1.90 7.22
CA PHE A 161 -12.51 -2.82 7.36
C PHE A 161 -12.08 -4.24 7.79
N LEU A 162 -11.00 -4.77 7.19
CA LEU A 162 -10.50 -6.11 7.53
C LEU A 162 -10.08 -6.20 9.00
N CYS A 163 -9.40 -5.19 9.51
CA CYS A 163 -9.06 -5.10 10.93
C CYS A 163 -10.33 -5.06 11.81
N GLU A 164 -11.28 -4.19 11.48
CA GLU A 164 -12.52 -4.04 12.24
C GLU A 164 -13.40 -5.29 12.16
N ALA A 165 -13.40 -6.01 11.04
CA ALA A 165 -14.13 -7.27 10.90
C ALA A 165 -13.59 -8.36 11.82
N GLN A 166 -12.29 -8.37 12.12
CA GLN A 166 -11.72 -9.28 13.11
C GLN A 166 -12.17 -8.94 14.54
N LEU A 167 -12.34 -7.66 14.86
CA LEU A 167 -12.72 -7.16 16.18
C LEU A 167 -14.22 -7.29 16.44
N TYR A 168 -15.04 -6.88 15.49
CA TYR A 168 -16.47 -6.64 15.70
C TYR A 168 -17.37 -7.47 14.78
N GLY A 169 -16.78 -8.17 13.81
CA GLY A 169 -17.50 -8.89 12.76
C GLY A 169 -17.83 -8.02 11.55
N VAL A 170 -18.11 -8.69 10.44
CA VAL A 170 -18.32 -8.07 9.10
C VAL A 170 -19.45 -7.03 9.09
N LYS A 171 -20.55 -7.28 9.83
CA LYS A 171 -21.69 -6.35 9.84
C LYS A 171 -21.31 -5.01 10.45
N GLU A 172 -20.72 -5.03 11.63
CA GLU A 172 -20.31 -3.82 12.35
C GLU A 172 -19.18 -3.08 11.62
N ALA A 173 -18.21 -3.79 11.06
CA ALA A 173 -17.16 -3.21 10.24
C ALA A 173 -17.71 -2.47 9.01
N ARG A 174 -18.79 -2.99 8.41
CA ARG A 174 -19.44 -2.34 7.27
C ARG A 174 -20.16 -1.06 7.67
N GLU A 175 -20.78 -1.01 8.84
CA GLU A 175 -21.41 0.20 9.37
C GLU A 175 -20.39 1.34 9.64
N ARG A 176 -19.12 0.97 9.83
CA ARG A 176 -17.99 1.87 10.08
C ARG A 176 -17.08 2.09 8.86
N PHE A 177 -17.47 1.58 7.71
CA PHE A 177 -16.63 1.57 6.51
C PHE A 177 -16.15 2.97 6.14
N LEU A 178 -14.83 3.12 5.91
CA LEU A 178 -14.24 4.40 5.50
C LEU A 178 -14.54 4.65 4.03
N GLU A 179 -15.39 5.62 3.76
CA GLU A 179 -15.65 6.01 2.38
C GLU A 179 -14.51 6.84 1.81
N VAL A 180 -14.03 6.42 0.64
CA VAL A 180 -12.93 7.07 -0.09
C VAL A 180 -13.35 7.38 -1.51
N GLY A 181 -12.54 8.18 -2.22
CA GLY A 181 -12.75 8.49 -3.62
C GLY A 181 -12.59 7.28 -4.55
N GLN A 182 -12.97 7.46 -5.80
CA GLN A 182 -13.00 6.37 -6.77
C GLN A 182 -11.60 5.97 -7.25
N ASP A 183 -11.25 4.70 -7.09
CA ASP A 183 -10.03 4.11 -7.66
C ASP A 183 -10.11 4.04 -9.20
N PRO A 184 -9.05 4.40 -9.94
CA PRO A 184 -9.03 4.29 -11.39
C PRO A 184 -9.03 2.83 -11.89
N ARG A 185 -8.60 1.87 -11.07
CA ARG A 185 -8.53 0.44 -11.42
C ARG A 185 -9.92 -0.20 -11.29
N PRO A 186 -10.49 -0.80 -12.38
CA PRO A 186 -11.81 -1.44 -12.31
C PRO A 186 -11.91 -2.52 -11.24
N VAL A 187 -10.90 -3.39 -11.13
CA VAL A 187 -10.86 -4.46 -10.12
C VAL A 187 -10.95 -3.92 -8.69
N MET A 188 -10.29 -2.81 -8.41
CA MET A 188 -10.32 -2.21 -7.08
C MET A 188 -11.66 -1.54 -6.76
N ARG A 189 -12.33 -0.97 -7.76
CA ARG A 189 -13.71 -0.48 -7.59
C ARG A 189 -14.69 -1.59 -7.24
N GLU A 190 -14.60 -2.72 -7.94
CA GLU A 190 -15.47 -3.87 -7.64
C GLU A 190 -15.15 -4.47 -6.27
N ALA A 191 -13.88 -4.59 -5.90
CA ALA A 191 -13.47 -5.00 -4.56
C ALA A 191 -14.02 -4.03 -3.51
N TYR A 192 -13.82 -2.73 -3.67
CA TYR A 192 -14.34 -1.71 -2.75
C TYR A 192 -15.85 -1.82 -2.53
N ASN A 193 -16.63 -1.93 -3.63
CA ASN A 193 -18.08 -2.07 -3.54
C ASN A 193 -18.47 -3.35 -2.80
N MET A 194 -17.76 -4.46 -3.02
CA MET A 194 -17.99 -5.72 -2.33
C MET A 194 -17.78 -5.58 -0.79
N PHE A 195 -16.73 -4.89 -0.37
CA PHE A 195 -16.47 -4.67 1.05
C PHE A 195 -17.47 -3.69 1.68
N LYS A 196 -17.78 -2.60 1.00
CA LYS A 196 -18.69 -1.54 1.45
C LYS A 196 -20.15 -2.01 1.51
N ASP A 197 -20.66 -2.51 0.39
CA ASP A 197 -22.09 -2.76 0.24
C ASP A 197 -22.47 -4.24 0.48
N GLY A 198 -21.49 -5.12 0.51
CA GLY A 198 -21.66 -6.56 0.48
C GLY A 198 -21.74 -7.08 -0.95
N GLY A 199 -21.32 -8.31 -1.14
CA GLY A 199 -21.31 -8.93 -2.46
C GLY A 199 -20.84 -10.37 -2.40
N ASP A 200 -20.77 -10.97 -3.57
CA ASP A 200 -20.33 -12.35 -3.77
C ASP A 200 -18.87 -12.32 -4.24
N PRO A 201 -17.92 -12.84 -3.42
CA PRO A 201 -16.49 -12.87 -3.79
C PRO A 201 -16.20 -13.68 -5.05
N GLU A 202 -17.01 -14.73 -5.33
CA GLU A 202 -16.86 -15.52 -6.56
C GLU A 202 -17.12 -14.66 -7.80
N LYS A 203 -18.11 -13.76 -7.75
CA LYS A 203 -18.38 -12.85 -8.87
C LYS A 203 -17.21 -11.92 -9.13
N LEU A 204 -16.54 -11.42 -8.06
CA LEU A 204 -15.34 -10.60 -8.21
C LEU A 204 -14.23 -11.41 -8.89
N ALA A 205 -13.93 -12.61 -8.40
CA ALA A 205 -12.88 -13.46 -8.96
C ALA A 205 -13.17 -13.84 -10.43
N ASP A 206 -14.39 -14.25 -10.74
CA ASP A 206 -14.79 -14.65 -12.09
C ASP A 206 -14.77 -13.49 -13.10
N ALA A 207 -15.15 -12.28 -12.68
CA ALA A 207 -15.16 -11.10 -13.54
C ALA A 207 -13.78 -10.76 -14.12
N PHE A 208 -12.70 -11.08 -13.40
CA PHE A 208 -11.33 -10.76 -13.79
C PHE A 208 -10.47 -11.98 -14.13
N LYS A 209 -11.04 -13.19 -14.12
CA LYS A 209 -10.34 -14.46 -14.36
C LYS A 209 -9.57 -14.51 -15.68
N ASN A 210 -10.13 -13.91 -16.72
CA ASN A 210 -9.55 -13.86 -18.07
C ASN A 210 -9.02 -12.46 -18.41
N GLY A 211 -8.83 -11.61 -17.42
CA GLY A 211 -8.32 -10.25 -17.56
C GLY A 211 -6.81 -10.16 -17.58
N ARG A 212 -6.28 -8.99 -17.23
CA ARG A 212 -4.83 -8.80 -17.03
C ARG A 212 -4.37 -9.60 -15.81
N ASP A 213 -3.13 -10.07 -15.83
CA ASP A 213 -2.54 -10.82 -14.70
C ASP A 213 -2.67 -10.08 -13.36
N SER A 214 -2.49 -8.75 -13.37
CA SER A 214 -2.67 -7.91 -12.18
C SER A 214 -4.13 -7.89 -11.71
N ASP A 215 -5.09 -7.77 -12.61
CA ASP A 215 -6.50 -7.69 -12.24
C ASP A 215 -6.99 -9.04 -11.67
N TYR A 216 -6.55 -10.15 -12.26
CA TYR A 216 -6.81 -11.49 -11.72
C TYR A 216 -6.21 -11.67 -10.32
N PHE A 217 -4.96 -11.21 -10.13
CA PHE A 217 -4.29 -11.26 -8.84
C PHE A 217 -5.08 -10.50 -7.76
N TYR A 218 -5.41 -9.23 -8.02
CA TYR A 218 -6.12 -8.40 -7.07
C TYR A 218 -7.53 -8.92 -6.79
N ALA A 219 -8.26 -9.36 -7.81
CA ALA A 219 -9.59 -9.97 -7.65
C ALA A 219 -9.54 -11.20 -6.75
N SER A 220 -8.59 -12.11 -6.99
CA SER A 220 -8.41 -13.31 -6.18
C SER A 220 -7.99 -12.96 -4.74
N LEU A 221 -7.04 -12.04 -4.57
CA LEU A 221 -6.56 -11.61 -3.26
C LEU A 221 -7.72 -11.06 -2.41
N TYR A 222 -8.47 -10.11 -2.95
CA TYR A 222 -9.54 -9.46 -2.18
C TYR A 222 -10.77 -10.34 -2.01
N ALA A 223 -11.06 -11.26 -2.93
CA ALA A 223 -12.06 -12.31 -2.72
C ALA A 223 -11.68 -13.20 -1.52
N GLY A 224 -10.43 -13.65 -1.46
CA GLY A 224 -9.93 -14.46 -0.37
C GLY A 224 -9.96 -13.72 0.98
N LEU A 225 -9.50 -12.47 1.02
CA LEU A 225 -9.53 -11.64 2.23
C LEU A 225 -10.97 -11.40 2.72
N TYR A 226 -11.93 -11.24 1.81
CA TYR A 226 -13.33 -11.08 2.18
C TYR A 226 -13.92 -12.37 2.78
N TYR A 227 -13.58 -13.54 2.21
CA TYR A 227 -13.96 -14.83 2.80
C TYR A 227 -13.32 -15.03 4.18
N GLU A 228 -12.05 -14.67 4.36
CA GLU A 228 -11.40 -14.74 5.68
C GLU A 228 -12.14 -13.86 6.72
N ALA A 229 -12.52 -12.63 6.34
CA ALA A 229 -13.31 -11.75 7.21
C ALA A 229 -14.66 -12.40 7.62
N GLN A 230 -15.26 -13.20 6.74
CA GLN A 230 -16.47 -13.97 7.02
C GLN A 230 -16.20 -15.28 7.78
N LYS A 231 -14.97 -15.60 8.15
CA LYS A 231 -14.54 -16.85 8.78
C LYS A 231 -14.74 -18.10 7.90
N LYS A 232 -14.78 -17.93 6.58
CA LYS A 232 -14.86 -18.99 5.57
C LYS A 232 -13.45 -19.32 5.10
N LEU A 233 -12.71 -20.06 5.94
CA LEU A 233 -11.25 -20.21 5.76
C LEU A 233 -10.86 -21.10 4.57
N ASP A 234 -11.70 -22.09 4.22
CA ASP A 234 -11.42 -22.97 3.07
C ASP A 234 -11.55 -22.20 1.76
N GLU A 235 -12.62 -21.42 1.59
CA GLU A 235 -12.80 -20.55 0.44
C GLU A 235 -11.73 -19.45 0.39
N ALA A 236 -11.40 -18.85 1.52
CA ALA A 236 -10.32 -17.87 1.61
C ALA A 236 -8.99 -18.46 1.12
N LYS A 237 -8.65 -19.67 1.57
CA LYS A 237 -7.44 -20.39 1.16
C LYS A 237 -7.36 -20.59 -0.35
N VAL A 238 -8.45 -21.01 -0.98
CA VAL A 238 -8.50 -21.23 -2.44
C VAL A 238 -8.13 -19.95 -3.19
N HIS A 239 -8.74 -18.83 -2.84
CA HIS A 239 -8.53 -17.56 -3.53
C HIS A 239 -7.15 -16.94 -3.23
N ILE A 240 -6.69 -16.98 -1.97
CA ILE A 240 -5.36 -16.46 -1.61
C ILE A 240 -4.25 -17.28 -2.30
N LEU A 241 -4.38 -18.60 -2.35
CA LEU A 241 -3.44 -19.44 -3.09
C LEU A 241 -3.48 -19.15 -4.60
N ALA A 242 -4.67 -18.92 -5.18
CA ALA A 242 -4.80 -18.52 -6.57
C ALA A 242 -4.07 -17.19 -6.85
N ALA A 243 -4.24 -16.19 -5.98
CA ALA A 243 -3.49 -14.93 -6.07
C ALA A 243 -1.99 -15.17 -5.97
N TYR A 244 -1.52 -15.87 -4.94
CA TYR A 244 -0.10 -16.15 -4.72
C TYR A 244 0.53 -16.91 -5.90
N GLN A 245 -0.15 -17.93 -6.44
CA GLN A 245 0.35 -18.76 -7.53
C GLN A 245 0.21 -18.11 -8.92
N SER A 246 -0.52 -17.01 -9.03
CA SER A 246 -0.67 -16.30 -10.29
C SER A 246 0.67 -15.81 -10.85
N SER A 247 0.70 -15.54 -12.15
CA SER A 247 1.88 -14.97 -12.81
C SER A 247 2.31 -13.65 -12.18
N TYR A 248 1.35 -12.80 -11.81
CA TYR A 248 1.62 -11.55 -11.11
C TYR A 248 2.12 -11.77 -9.69
N GLY A 249 1.49 -12.65 -8.92
CA GLY A 249 1.88 -12.97 -7.54
C GLY A 249 3.30 -13.52 -7.42
N GLN A 250 3.77 -14.26 -8.44
CA GLN A 250 5.09 -14.89 -8.45
C GLN A 250 6.22 -14.00 -8.98
N ARG A 251 5.92 -13.02 -9.83
CA ARG A 251 6.94 -12.28 -10.60
C ARG A 251 6.94 -10.78 -10.38
N SER A 252 5.89 -10.23 -9.77
CA SER A 252 5.79 -8.80 -9.54
C SER A 252 6.60 -8.37 -8.30
N ASP A 253 7.24 -7.21 -8.38
CA ASP A 253 7.88 -6.54 -7.23
C ASP A 253 6.85 -5.75 -6.38
N ASP A 254 5.58 -5.84 -6.70
CA ASP A 254 4.50 -5.24 -5.94
C ASP A 254 4.50 -5.73 -4.50
N TYR A 255 4.29 -4.80 -3.56
CA TYR A 255 4.23 -5.15 -2.14
C TYR A 255 3.07 -6.11 -1.84
N MET A 256 1.93 -5.94 -2.53
CA MET A 256 0.77 -6.81 -2.39
C MET A 256 1.00 -8.22 -2.94
N ALA A 257 1.86 -8.40 -3.95
CA ALA A 257 2.29 -9.72 -4.38
C ALA A 257 3.07 -10.45 -3.27
N SER A 258 3.95 -9.73 -2.58
CA SER A 258 4.65 -10.25 -1.40
C SER A 258 3.69 -10.53 -0.24
N LEU A 259 2.66 -9.71 -0.06
CA LEU A 259 1.64 -9.90 0.98
C LEU A 259 0.88 -11.21 0.79
N ALA A 260 0.50 -11.59 -0.44
CA ALA A 260 -0.17 -12.87 -0.69
C ALA A 260 0.66 -14.06 -0.22
N LYS A 261 2.00 -14.01 -0.41
CA LYS A 261 2.94 -15.00 0.13
C LYS A 261 2.97 -14.99 1.66
N VAL A 262 3.11 -13.80 2.26
CA VAL A 262 3.15 -13.64 3.73
C VAL A 262 1.87 -14.15 4.36
N HIS A 263 0.72 -13.88 3.74
CA HIS A 263 -0.56 -14.39 4.18
C HIS A 263 -0.56 -15.92 4.27
N CYS A 264 -0.13 -16.59 3.20
CA CYS A 264 -0.02 -18.06 3.20
C CYS A 264 0.92 -18.58 4.31
N VAL A 265 2.03 -17.89 4.56
CA VAL A 265 2.97 -18.26 5.64
C VAL A 265 2.32 -18.09 7.01
N CYS A 266 1.70 -16.94 7.29
CA CYS A 266 1.08 -16.63 8.57
C CYS A 266 -0.12 -17.54 8.89
N ARG A 267 -0.84 -18.02 7.86
CA ARG A 267 -1.98 -18.94 8.02
C ARG A 267 -1.58 -20.43 7.88
N ASN A 268 -0.29 -20.75 7.72
CA ASN A 268 0.21 -22.10 7.46
C ASN A 268 -0.47 -22.75 6.23
N TRP A 269 -0.84 -21.98 5.24
CA TRP A 269 -1.36 -22.48 3.97
C TRP A 269 -0.22 -22.80 3.03
N ARG A 270 0.14 -24.07 2.93
CA ARG A 270 1.15 -24.53 1.97
C ARG A 270 0.49 -24.75 0.61
N SER A 271 1.18 -24.37 -0.45
CA SER A 271 0.93 -24.92 -1.78
C SER A 271 1.59 -26.30 -1.79
N ASP A 272 0.79 -27.35 -1.82
CA ASP A 272 1.25 -28.72 -2.03
C ASP A 272 1.89 -28.86 -3.41
#